data_e61a2528c6c64e9c38dd413d514eb7b6
#
_entry.id   e61a2528c6c64e9c38dd413d514eb7b6
#
_cell.length_a   1.000
_cell.length_b   1.000
_cell.length_c   1.000
_cell.angle_alpha   90.00
_cell.angle_beta   90.00
_cell.angle_gamma   90.00
#
_symmetry.space_group_name_H-M   'P 1'
#
loop_
_entity.id
_entity.type
_entity.pdbx_description
1 polymer ?
#
loop_
_entity_poly.entity_id
_entity_poly.type
_entity_poly.pdbx_seq_one_letter_code
_entity_poly.pdbx_strand_id
1 'polypeptide(L)'
;SRGLGDVYKRQIYGRILGYDPTHGIALKFNCTDWLFFDVFGQSVPVAEDGSFRYETNMMLPGEATLRVGRKRFELFLMPGGKLEVTINLLEIFWSESHLFGKKENGQLIWFEGTYAALNTELVKHAGLMNIYSADHFYENICGVTPAQYKKYVTKIYEKNRGEILKNKSLSDAARTYMINKLEMSYFFAIRGYKGNISYAPMISGKKGVK
;
A
#
# COMPACT_ATOMS: atom_id res chain seq x y z
N SER A 1 -36.27 -8.12 -1.35
CA SER A 1 -35.62 -7.84 -0.08
C SER A 1 -34.12 -8.08 -0.26
N ARG A 2 -33.31 -7.02 -0.18
CA ARG A 2 -31.86 -7.18 -0.09
C ARG A 2 -31.58 -7.81 1.27
N GLY A 3 -31.07 -9.03 1.29
CA GLY A 3 -30.72 -9.73 2.53
C GLY A 3 -29.62 -8.97 3.28
N LEU A 4 -29.61 -9.05 4.61
CA LEU A 4 -28.57 -8.46 5.47
C LEU A 4 -27.14 -8.82 5.02
N GLY A 5 -26.96 -9.97 4.35
CA GLY A 5 -25.67 -10.40 3.80
C GLY A 5 -25.11 -9.50 2.68
N ASP A 6 -25.96 -8.77 1.94
CA ASP A 6 -25.50 -7.89 0.85
C ASP A 6 -24.92 -6.56 1.37
N VAL A 7 -25.28 -6.15 2.58
CA VAL A 7 -24.81 -4.89 3.19
C VAL A 7 -23.33 -4.95 3.55
N TYR A 8 -22.82 -6.14 3.83
CA TYR A 8 -21.40 -6.36 4.23
C TYR A 8 -20.53 -6.81 3.08
N LYS A 9 -21.12 -7.12 1.92
CA LYS A 9 -20.39 -7.61 0.76
C LYS A 9 -19.64 -6.47 0.08
N ARG A 10 -18.36 -6.64 -0.12
CA ARG A 10 -17.51 -5.73 -0.89
C ARG A 10 -17.13 -6.40 -2.18
N GLN A 11 -17.11 -5.63 -3.24
CA GLN A 11 -16.73 -6.11 -4.55
C GLN A 11 -15.60 -5.26 -5.10
N ILE A 12 -14.52 -5.91 -5.47
CA ILE A 12 -13.45 -5.33 -6.27
C ILE A 12 -13.44 -6.13 -7.57
N TYR A 13 -13.59 -5.45 -8.67
CA TYR A 13 -13.54 -6.06 -9.99
C TYR A 13 -12.75 -5.14 -10.92
N GLY A 14 -12.31 -5.65 -12.03
CA GLY A 14 -11.59 -4.83 -12.97
C GLY A 14 -10.84 -5.65 -13.99
N ARG A 15 -9.82 -5.03 -14.57
CA ARG A 15 -9.00 -5.66 -15.61
C ARG A 15 -7.54 -5.28 -15.53
N ILE A 16 -6.71 -6.13 -16.08
CA ILE A 16 -5.27 -5.91 -16.21
C ILE A 16 -4.99 -5.63 -17.69
N LEU A 17 -4.56 -4.41 -17.99
CA LEU A 17 -4.12 -4.04 -19.35
C LEU A 17 -2.77 -4.68 -19.63
N GLY A 18 -2.62 -5.26 -20.81
CA GLY A 18 -1.40 -5.98 -21.19
C GLY A 18 -1.27 -7.35 -20.52
N TYR A 19 -2.36 -7.92 -20.03
CA TYR A 19 -2.38 -9.27 -19.48
C TYR A 19 -2.15 -10.31 -20.58
N ASP A 20 -1.28 -11.27 -20.26
CA ASP A 20 -1.04 -12.44 -21.09
C ASP A 20 -1.11 -13.66 -20.15
N PRO A 21 -2.08 -14.58 -20.37
CA PRO A 21 -2.28 -15.74 -19.51
C PRO A 21 -1.07 -16.69 -19.47
N THR A 22 -0.20 -16.65 -20.47
CA THR A 22 1.01 -17.50 -20.51
C THR A 22 2.07 -17.04 -19.48
N HIS A 23 2.02 -15.80 -19.02
CA HIS A 23 2.99 -15.27 -18.07
C HIS A 23 2.65 -15.55 -16.60
N GLY A 24 1.52 -16.18 -16.29
CA GLY A 24 1.18 -16.67 -14.95
C GLY A 24 1.15 -15.61 -13.85
N ILE A 25 0.71 -14.38 -14.15
CA ILE A 25 0.70 -13.29 -13.18
C ILE A 25 -0.34 -13.54 -12.11
N ALA A 26 0.11 -13.62 -10.87
CA ALA A 26 -0.77 -13.78 -9.72
C ALA A 26 -1.23 -12.42 -9.18
N LEU A 27 -2.56 -12.26 -9.09
CA LEU A 27 -3.21 -11.19 -8.39
C LEU A 27 -3.55 -11.67 -6.98
N LYS A 28 -3.16 -10.92 -5.94
CA LYS A 28 -3.45 -11.26 -4.55
C LYS A 28 -4.09 -10.10 -3.83
N PHE A 29 -5.16 -10.39 -3.11
CA PHE A 29 -5.77 -9.47 -2.17
C PHE A 29 -5.54 -9.95 -0.75
N ASN A 30 -5.08 -9.06 0.12
CA ASN A 30 -5.02 -9.26 1.55
C ASN A 30 -5.93 -8.22 2.19
N CYS A 31 -6.94 -8.67 2.91
CA CYS A 31 -7.82 -7.81 3.69
C CYS A 31 -7.56 -8.06 5.17
N THR A 32 -7.51 -7.00 5.96
CA THR A 32 -7.40 -7.10 7.42
C THR A 32 -8.78 -6.89 8.02
N ASP A 33 -9.30 -7.87 8.71
CA ASP A 33 -10.49 -7.72 9.54
C ASP A 33 -10.06 -7.35 10.96
N TRP A 34 -10.28 -6.10 11.32
CA TRP A 34 -9.91 -5.57 12.63
C TRP A 34 -10.76 -6.10 13.79
N LEU A 35 -11.95 -6.63 13.51
CA LEU A 35 -12.81 -7.25 14.51
C LEU A 35 -12.28 -8.61 14.97
N PHE A 36 -11.76 -9.39 14.04
CA PHE A 36 -11.27 -10.74 14.32
C PHE A 36 -9.74 -10.82 14.35
N PHE A 37 -9.05 -9.71 14.11
CA PHE A 37 -7.59 -9.65 14.00
C PHE A 37 -7.03 -10.65 12.98
N ASP A 38 -7.82 -10.97 11.98
CA ASP A 38 -7.45 -11.94 10.96
C ASP A 38 -7.06 -11.25 9.64
N VAL A 39 -6.07 -11.81 8.97
CA VAL A 39 -5.59 -11.33 7.66
C VAL A 39 -5.94 -12.37 6.62
N PHE A 40 -6.98 -12.10 5.86
CA PHE A 40 -7.38 -12.99 4.77
C PHE A 40 -6.59 -12.66 3.51
N GLY A 41 -5.66 -13.56 3.14
CA GLY A 41 -4.94 -13.48 1.87
C GLY A 41 -5.57 -14.42 0.85
N GLN A 42 -6.04 -13.90 -0.28
CA GLN A 42 -6.59 -14.70 -1.36
C GLN A 42 -5.93 -14.40 -2.69
N SER A 43 -5.53 -15.45 -3.40
CA SER A 43 -5.20 -15.32 -4.82
C SER A 43 -6.49 -15.21 -5.62
N VAL A 44 -6.56 -14.23 -6.51
CA VAL A 44 -7.72 -13.98 -7.35
C VAL A 44 -7.41 -14.46 -8.75
N PRO A 45 -8.20 -15.37 -9.31
CA PRO A 45 -8.02 -15.79 -10.70
C PRO A 45 -8.25 -14.61 -11.64
N VAL A 46 -7.42 -14.54 -12.66
CA VAL A 46 -7.55 -13.58 -13.76
C VAL A 46 -8.01 -14.37 -14.96
N ALA A 47 -9.09 -13.93 -15.60
CA ALA A 47 -9.60 -14.53 -16.81
C ALA A 47 -8.66 -14.27 -18.01
N GLU A 48 -8.84 -15.01 -19.12
CA GLU A 48 -8.00 -14.88 -20.32
C GLU A 48 -7.99 -13.48 -20.91
N ASP A 49 -9.09 -12.73 -20.76
CA ASP A 49 -9.23 -11.34 -21.19
C ASP A 49 -8.63 -10.32 -20.22
N GLY A 50 -7.99 -10.78 -19.14
CA GLY A 50 -7.41 -9.96 -18.10
C GLY A 50 -8.40 -9.46 -17.04
N SER A 51 -9.67 -9.84 -17.13
CA SER A 51 -10.67 -9.46 -16.12
C SER A 51 -10.51 -10.26 -14.83
N PHE A 52 -10.89 -9.64 -13.70
CA PHE A 52 -10.89 -10.29 -12.39
C PHE A 52 -12.04 -9.80 -11.51
N ARG A 53 -12.41 -10.60 -10.54
CA ARG A 53 -13.40 -10.25 -9.52
C ARG A 53 -13.00 -10.83 -8.17
N TYR A 54 -13.05 -9.98 -7.16
CA TYR A 54 -12.81 -10.34 -5.77
C TYR A 54 -13.98 -9.88 -4.91
N GLU A 55 -14.47 -10.76 -4.07
CA GLU A 55 -15.54 -10.47 -3.12
C GLU A 55 -15.10 -10.84 -1.71
N THR A 56 -15.40 -9.98 -0.77
CA THR A 56 -15.13 -10.22 0.65
C THR A 56 -16.22 -9.63 1.50
N ASN A 57 -16.47 -10.24 2.66
CA ASN A 57 -17.40 -9.74 3.65
C ASN A 57 -16.59 -9.07 4.76
N MET A 58 -16.79 -7.78 4.93
CA MET A 58 -16.18 -7.03 6.03
C MET A 58 -17.23 -6.15 6.68
N MET A 59 -17.35 -6.23 8.00
CA MET A 59 -18.37 -5.48 8.75
C MET A 59 -18.01 -4.00 8.90
N LEU A 60 -16.73 -3.66 8.95
CA LEU A 60 -16.24 -2.31 9.16
C LEU A 60 -15.48 -1.80 7.92
N PRO A 61 -15.41 -0.46 7.73
CA PRO A 61 -14.45 0.12 6.82
C PRO A 61 -13.05 -0.42 7.11
N GLY A 62 -12.30 -0.76 6.09
CA GLY A 62 -10.99 -1.36 6.32
C GLY A 62 -10.08 -1.27 5.13
N GLU A 63 -8.89 -1.74 5.34
CA GLU A 63 -7.82 -1.73 4.39
C GLU A 63 -7.71 -3.06 3.67
N ALA A 64 -7.33 -2.98 2.41
CA ALA A 64 -6.90 -4.13 1.65
C ALA A 64 -5.59 -3.80 0.94
N THR A 65 -4.75 -4.79 0.77
CA THR A 65 -3.57 -4.68 -0.08
C THR A 65 -3.82 -5.47 -1.35
N LEU A 66 -3.81 -4.78 -2.48
CA LEU A 66 -3.77 -5.40 -3.80
C LEU A 66 -2.30 -5.60 -4.20
N ARG A 67 -1.93 -6.83 -4.50
CA ARG A 67 -0.58 -7.17 -4.96
C ARG A 67 -0.61 -7.72 -6.37
N VAL A 68 0.21 -7.11 -7.23
CA VAL A 68 0.45 -7.52 -8.62
C VAL A 68 1.94 -7.75 -8.78
N GLY A 69 2.36 -9.00 -8.87
CA GLY A 69 3.78 -9.33 -8.82
C GLY A 69 4.42 -8.87 -7.51
N ARG A 70 5.40 -7.96 -7.60
CA ARG A 70 6.07 -7.34 -6.45
C ARG A 70 5.39 -6.05 -5.98
N LYS A 71 4.61 -5.40 -6.86
CA LYS A 71 3.96 -4.13 -6.56
C LYS A 71 2.80 -4.32 -5.60
N ARG A 72 2.68 -3.39 -4.65
CA ARG A 72 1.59 -3.34 -3.67
C ARG A 72 0.88 -2.01 -3.77
N PHE A 73 -0.45 -2.08 -3.69
CA PHE A 73 -1.32 -0.92 -3.62
C PHE A 73 -2.18 -1.05 -2.37
N GLU A 74 -2.07 -0.07 -1.48
CA GLU A 74 -2.94 0.02 -0.30
C GLU A 74 -4.27 0.63 -0.72
N LEU A 75 -5.37 -0.07 -0.41
CA LEU A 75 -6.72 0.30 -0.77
C LEU A 75 -7.56 0.51 0.48
N PHE A 76 -8.46 1.47 0.40
CA PHE A 76 -9.51 1.67 1.39
C PHE A 76 -10.83 1.13 0.86
N LEU A 77 -11.49 0.29 1.65
CA LEU A 77 -12.74 -0.37 1.28
C LEU A 77 -13.83 -0.08 2.31
N MET A 78 -15.08 0.08 1.83
CA MET A 78 -16.27 0.29 2.66
C MET A 78 -17.26 -0.85 2.51
N PRO A 79 -18.00 -1.21 3.56
CA PRO A 79 -19.10 -2.17 3.47
C PRO A 79 -20.10 -1.78 2.36
N GLY A 80 -20.55 -2.74 1.58
CA GLY A 80 -21.46 -2.51 0.46
C GLY A 80 -20.86 -1.78 -0.74
N GLY A 81 -19.57 -1.40 -0.68
CA GLY A 81 -18.91 -0.67 -1.75
C GLY A 81 -18.54 -1.55 -2.94
N LYS A 82 -18.53 -0.93 -4.13
CA LYS A 82 -18.03 -1.51 -5.37
C LYS A 82 -16.89 -0.65 -5.89
N LEU A 83 -15.71 -1.23 -6.04
CA LEU A 83 -14.54 -0.57 -6.57
C LEU A 83 -14.11 -1.26 -7.86
N GLU A 84 -14.10 -0.52 -8.95
CA GLU A 84 -13.51 -0.97 -10.20
C GLU A 84 -12.06 -0.55 -10.28
N VAL A 85 -11.19 -1.46 -10.72
CA VAL A 85 -9.74 -1.27 -10.74
C VAL A 85 -9.19 -1.64 -12.11
N THR A 86 -8.57 -0.70 -12.77
CA THR A 86 -7.80 -0.97 -14.00
C THR A 86 -6.31 -0.90 -13.68
N ILE A 87 -5.57 -1.96 -14.00
CA ILE A 87 -4.15 -2.12 -13.70
C ILE A 87 -3.37 -2.06 -15.02
N ASN A 88 -2.33 -1.22 -15.08
CA ASN A 88 -1.43 -1.19 -16.22
C ASN A 88 -0.18 -2.03 -15.93
N LEU A 89 -0.18 -3.24 -16.45
CA LEU A 89 0.87 -4.20 -16.16
C LEU A 89 2.22 -3.79 -16.76
N LEU A 90 2.20 -3.19 -17.93
CA LEU A 90 3.41 -2.74 -18.63
C LEU A 90 4.13 -1.65 -17.81
N GLU A 91 3.37 -0.67 -17.30
CA GLU A 91 3.93 0.38 -16.45
C GLU A 91 4.43 -0.15 -15.10
N ILE A 92 3.75 -1.18 -14.53
CA ILE A 92 4.25 -1.85 -13.33
C ILE A 92 5.59 -2.50 -13.60
N PHE A 93 5.75 -3.27 -14.67
CA PHE A 93 7.02 -3.89 -15.02
C PHE A 93 8.13 -2.87 -15.26
N TRP A 94 7.83 -1.77 -15.95
CA TRP A 94 8.81 -0.72 -16.18
C TRP A 94 9.22 -0.02 -14.88
N SER A 95 8.26 0.23 -13.98
CA SER A 95 8.56 0.83 -12.67
C SER A 95 9.45 -0.05 -11.77
N GLU A 96 9.45 -1.36 -11.99
CA GLU A 96 10.24 -2.34 -11.24
C GLU A 96 11.54 -2.75 -11.95
N SER A 97 11.70 -2.37 -13.22
CA SER A 97 12.86 -2.73 -14.01
C SER A 97 14.08 -1.89 -13.64
N HIS A 98 15.18 -2.57 -13.28
CA HIS A 98 16.48 -1.92 -13.06
C HIS A 98 17.22 -1.60 -14.38
N LEU A 99 16.76 -2.16 -15.51
CA LEU A 99 17.44 -2.04 -16.81
C LEU A 99 17.12 -0.73 -17.55
N PHE A 100 15.93 -0.17 -17.35
CA PHE A 100 15.44 0.98 -18.11
C PHE A 100 15.44 2.31 -17.36
N GLY A 101 15.97 2.33 -16.14
CA GLY A 101 15.89 3.49 -15.25
C GLY A 101 14.45 3.72 -14.76
N LYS A 102 14.30 4.43 -13.66
CA LYS A 102 12.97 4.84 -13.15
C LYS A 102 12.36 5.88 -14.09
N LYS A 103 11.67 5.45 -15.13
CA LYS A 103 10.76 6.30 -15.87
C LYS A 103 9.39 6.20 -15.20
N GLU A 104 9.06 7.17 -14.38
CA GLU A 104 7.68 7.39 -13.91
C GLU A 104 6.87 8.02 -15.03
N ASN A 105 6.56 7.28 -16.07
CA ASN A 105 5.93 7.85 -17.28
C ASN A 105 4.45 7.48 -17.44
N GLY A 106 3.89 6.61 -16.62
CA GLY A 106 2.49 6.21 -16.74
C GLY A 106 1.82 5.95 -15.42
N GLN A 107 0.52 6.07 -15.43
CA GLN A 107 -0.32 5.70 -14.30
C GLN A 107 -0.35 4.18 -14.18
N LEU A 108 -0.05 3.65 -12.99
CA LEU A 108 0.02 2.21 -12.74
C LEU A 108 -1.35 1.58 -12.52
N ILE A 109 -2.29 2.37 -11.99
CA ILE A 109 -3.60 1.90 -11.55
C ILE A 109 -4.63 3.04 -11.59
N TRP A 110 -5.85 2.73 -11.99
CA TRP A 110 -7.01 3.64 -11.96
C TRP A 110 -8.12 3.02 -11.14
N PHE A 111 -8.94 3.86 -10.56
CA PHE A 111 -10.09 3.48 -9.74
C PHE A 111 -11.35 4.17 -10.24
N GLU A 112 -12.47 3.41 -10.24
CA GLU A 112 -13.81 3.93 -10.49
C GLU A 112 -14.78 3.36 -9.44
N GLY A 113 -15.90 4.06 -9.21
CA GLY A 113 -16.93 3.64 -8.27
C GLY A 113 -16.72 4.16 -6.84
N THR A 114 -17.11 3.35 -5.86
CA THR A 114 -17.14 3.76 -4.45
C THR A 114 -15.74 4.03 -3.92
N TYR A 115 -15.52 5.26 -3.42
CA TYR A 115 -14.22 5.72 -2.88
C TYR A 115 -13.06 5.71 -3.88
N ALA A 116 -13.35 5.76 -5.19
CA ALA A 116 -12.33 5.83 -6.23
C ALA A 116 -11.39 7.02 -6.04
N ALA A 117 -11.93 8.21 -5.78
CA ALA A 117 -11.13 9.42 -5.54
C ALA A 117 -10.19 9.25 -4.34
N LEU A 118 -10.70 8.74 -3.21
CA LEU A 118 -9.88 8.46 -2.03
C LEU A 118 -8.75 7.49 -2.35
N ASN A 119 -9.05 6.35 -3.00
CA ASN A 119 -8.03 5.37 -3.35
C ASN A 119 -6.97 5.94 -4.31
N THR A 120 -7.38 6.79 -5.25
CA THR A 120 -6.44 7.50 -6.14
C THR A 120 -5.48 8.41 -5.35
N GLU A 121 -5.99 9.19 -4.40
CA GLU A 121 -5.17 10.05 -3.53
C GLU A 121 -4.22 9.22 -2.67
N LEU A 122 -4.70 8.13 -2.06
CA LEU A 122 -3.90 7.27 -1.20
C LEU A 122 -2.75 6.59 -1.97
N VAL A 123 -3.02 6.04 -3.14
CA VAL A 123 -1.98 5.40 -3.97
C VAL A 123 -0.96 6.42 -4.46
N LYS A 124 -1.40 7.60 -4.89
CA LYS A 124 -0.51 8.66 -5.36
C LYS A 124 0.47 9.13 -4.27
N HIS A 125 0.05 9.14 -3.03
CA HIS A 125 0.81 9.65 -1.90
C HIS A 125 1.24 8.55 -0.89
N ALA A 126 1.25 7.29 -1.31
CA ALA A 126 1.51 6.14 -0.43
C ALA A 126 2.83 6.25 0.35
N GLY A 127 3.86 6.81 -0.26
CA GLY A 127 5.17 7.00 0.38
C GLY A 127 5.13 7.91 1.62
N LEU A 128 4.18 8.85 1.69
CA LEU A 128 4.04 9.76 2.83
C LEU A 128 3.44 9.08 4.07
N MET A 129 2.73 7.97 3.90
CA MET A 129 2.08 7.24 4.99
C MET A 129 3.01 6.27 5.72
N ASN A 130 4.20 6.02 5.18
CA ASN A 130 5.07 4.97 5.69
C ASN A 130 6.48 5.49 5.96
N ILE A 131 6.91 5.42 7.22
CA ILE A 131 8.26 5.83 7.66
C ILE A 131 9.36 5.04 6.91
N TYR A 132 9.12 3.76 6.64
CA TYR A 132 10.09 2.88 5.97
C TYR A 132 10.26 3.16 4.47
N SER A 133 9.39 3.99 3.89
CA SER A 133 9.48 4.43 2.49
C SER A 133 10.48 5.57 2.28
N ALA A 134 11.08 6.10 3.35
CA ALA A 134 12.13 7.10 3.23
C ALA A 134 13.36 6.53 2.50
N ASP A 135 13.92 7.31 1.60
CA ASP A 135 15.10 6.93 0.84
C ASP A 135 16.25 6.50 1.76
N HIS A 136 16.85 5.36 1.41
CA HIS A 136 17.97 4.80 2.17
C HIS A 136 17.68 4.56 3.66
N PHE A 137 16.41 4.29 4.04
CA PHE A 137 16.02 4.14 5.44
C PHE A 137 16.96 3.20 6.21
N TYR A 138 17.15 1.97 5.73
CA TYR A 138 17.99 0.96 6.40
C TYR A 138 19.48 1.31 6.39
N GLU A 139 19.96 2.01 5.37
CA GLU A 139 21.34 2.51 5.33
C GLU A 139 21.59 3.59 6.40
N ASN A 140 20.61 4.47 6.59
CA ASN A 140 20.70 5.58 7.53
C ASN A 140 20.54 5.18 9.00
N ILE A 141 19.96 4.02 9.27
CA ILE A 141 19.82 3.49 10.63
C ILE A 141 20.88 2.43 10.98
N CYS A 142 21.76 2.06 10.06
CA CYS A 142 22.77 1.05 10.31
C CYS A 142 23.78 1.53 11.37
N GLY A 143 23.85 0.84 12.52
CA GLY A 143 24.81 1.13 13.58
C GLY A 143 24.51 2.37 14.44
N VAL A 144 23.33 2.96 14.34
CA VAL A 144 22.95 4.13 15.14
C VAL A 144 22.48 3.77 16.56
N THR A 145 22.70 4.67 17.50
CA THR A 145 22.18 4.54 18.87
C THR A 145 20.64 4.72 18.91
N PRO A 146 19.98 4.27 19.99
CA PRO A 146 18.53 4.49 20.15
C PRO A 146 18.11 5.97 20.02
N ALA A 147 18.91 6.87 20.57
CA ALA A 147 18.62 8.31 20.52
C ALA A 147 18.74 8.86 19.08
N GLN A 148 19.77 8.45 18.34
CA GLN A 148 19.95 8.81 16.94
C GLN A 148 18.84 8.24 16.06
N TYR A 149 18.47 6.98 16.28
CA TYR A 149 17.37 6.34 15.58
C TYR A 149 16.05 7.10 15.80
N LYS A 150 15.70 7.37 17.07
CA LYS A 150 14.48 8.13 17.38
C LYS A 150 14.49 9.49 16.69
N LYS A 151 15.59 10.23 16.76
CA LYS A 151 15.73 11.54 16.10
C LYS A 151 15.51 11.43 14.58
N TYR A 152 16.10 10.41 13.93
CA TYR A 152 15.96 10.19 12.48
C TYR A 152 14.50 9.86 12.10
N VAL A 153 13.87 8.92 12.78
CA VAL A 153 12.49 8.51 12.53
C VAL A 153 11.50 9.66 12.79
N THR A 154 11.71 10.44 13.86
CA THR A 154 10.91 11.63 14.16
C THR A 154 11.03 12.69 13.05
N LYS A 155 12.23 12.91 12.52
CA LYS A 155 12.44 13.84 11.40
C LYS A 155 11.65 13.43 10.15
N ILE A 156 11.60 12.12 9.82
CA ILE A 156 10.80 11.62 8.69
C ILE A 156 9.32 11.86 8.96
N TYR A 157 8.85 11.53 10.16
CA TYR A 157 7.47 11.73 10.58
C TYR A 157 7.03 13.19 10.43
N GLU A 158 7.80 14.13 10.98
CA GLU A 158 7.49 15.56 10.92
C GLU A 158 7.48 16.09 9.49
N LYS A 159 8.45 15.66 8.68
CA LYS A 159 8.50 16.00 7.24
C LYS A 159 7.24 15.53 6.52
N ASN A 160 6.93 14.23 6.60
CA ASN A 160 5.79 13.64 5.89
C ASN A 160 4.47 14.24 6.38
N ARG A 161 4.32 14.44 7.69
CA ARG A 161 3.15 15.08 8.28
C ARG A 161 2.97 16.51 7.75
N GLY A 162 4.06 17.27 7.68
CA GLY A 162 4.04 18.63 7.13
C GLY A 162 3.65 18.64 5.65
N GLU A 163 4.12 17.69 4.84
CA GLU A 163 3.76 17.56 3.43
C GLU A 163 2.27 17.20 3.26
N ILE A 164 1.75 16.26 4.05
CA ILE A 164 0.32 15.90 4.02
C ILE A 164 -0.56 17.11 4.37
N LEU A 165 -0.22 17.84 5.44
CA LEU A 165 -1.01 18.98 5.91
C LEU A 165 -1.00 20.16 4.92
N LYS A 166 0.11 20.38 4.22
CA LYS A 166 0.26 21.48 3.24
C LYS A 166 -0.33 21.13 1.87
N ASN A 167 -0.59 19.87 1.59
CA ASN A 167 -1.09 19.44 0.29
C ASN A 167 -2.57 19.82 0.11
N LYS A 168 -2.82 20.87 -0.66
CA LYS A 168 -4.16 21.37 -0.94
C LYS A 168 -4.96 20.49 -1.91
N SER A 169 -4.32 19.55 -2.61
CA SER A 169 -5.01 18.64 -3.53
C SER A 169 -5.63 17.43 -2.82
N LEU A 170 -5.31 17.21 -1.54
CA LEU A 170 -5.90 16.12 -0.76
C LEU A 170 -7.28 16.51 -0.22
N SER A 171 -8.23 15.59 -0.35
CA SER A 171 -9.49 15.68 0.38
C SER A 171 -9.27 15.57 1.89
N ASP A 172 -10.22 16.07 2.68
CA ASP A 172 -10.13 15.96 4.16
C ASP A 172 -10.14 14.49 4.62
N ALA A 173 -10.89 13.64 3.92
CA ALA A 173 -10.91 12.20 4.19
C ALA A 173 -9.54 11.56 3.95
N ALA A 174 -8.89 11.85 2.82
CA ALA A 174 -7.55 11.35 2.52
C ALA A 174 -6.52 11.89 3.51
N ARG A 175 -6.58 13.17 3.83
CA ARG A 175 -5.69 13.82 4.80
C ARG A 175 -5.77 13.16 6.17
N THR A 176 -7.00 12.97 6.69
CA THR A 176 -7.22 12.32 7.98
C THR A 176 -6.70 10.89 7.97
N TYR A 177 -7.04 10.12 6.94
CA TYR A 177 -6.58 8.74 6.80
C TYR A 177 -5.05 8.65 6.76
N MET A 178 -4.41 9.49 5.93
CA MET A 178 -2.95 9.48 5.75
C MET A 178 -2.21 9.87 7.04
N ILE A 179 -2.71 10.84 7.80
CA ILE A 179 -2.13 11.22 9.09
C ILE A 179 -2.21 10.05 10.08
N ASN A 180 -3.37 9.40 10.21
CA ASN A 180 -3.52 8.25 11.10
C ASN A 180 -2.58 7.10 10.72
N LYS A 181 -2.45 6.81 9.42
CA LYS A 181 -1.51 5.78 8.93
C LYS A 181 -0.06 6.13 9.21
N LEU A 182 0.33 7.37 9.00
CA LEU A 182 1.68 7.85 9.29
C LEU A 182 1.98 7.76 10.79
N GLU A 183 1.03 8.11 11.65
CA GLU A 183 1.18 8.00 13.12
C GLU A 183 1.37 6.54 13.55
N MET A 184 0.57 5.62 12.98
CA MET A 184 0.75 4.18 13.23
C MET A 184 2.13 3.70 12.75
N SER A 185 2.54 4.11 11.53
CA SER A 185 3.86 3.75 10.99
C SER A 185 4.99 4.28 11.87
N TYR A 186 4.88 5.51 12.37
CA TYR A 186 5.82 6.09 13.31
C TYR A 186 5.89 5.31 14.63
N PHE A 187 4.73 4.98 15.21
CA PHE A 187 4.67 4.16 16.42
C PHE A 187 5.35 2.80 16.24
N PHE A 188 5.05 2.10 15.15
CA PHE A 188 5.68 0.81 14.85
C PHE A 188 7.18 0.95 14.59
N ALA A 189 7.62 2.02 13.92
CA ALA A 189 9.04 2.27 13.72
C ALA A 189 9.78 2.45 15.05
N ILE A 190 9.24 3.27 15.96
CA ILE A 190 9.84 3.48 17.30
C ILE A 190 9.87 2.18 18.10
N ARG A 191 8.75 1.44 18.15
CA ARG A 191 8.67 0.16 18.87
C ARG A 191 9.58 -0.90 18.26
N GLY A 192 9.72 -0.90 16.95
CA GLY A 192 10.50 -1.87 16.17
C GLY A 192 12.01 -1.61 16.17
N TYR A 193 12.55 -0.64 16.95
CA TYR A 193 13.96 -0.24 16.91
C TYR A 193 14.93 -1.43 16.87
N LYS A 194 14.83 -2.36 17.84
CA LYS A 194 15.76 -3.50 17.94
C LYS A 194 15.75 -4.37 16.68
N GLY A 195 14.56 -4.69 16.15
CA GLY A 195 14.42 -5.45 14.91
C GLY A 195 14.99 -4.69 13.71
N ASN A 196 14.63 -3.42 13.56
CA ASN A 196 15.09 -2.60 12.44
C ASN A 196 16.61 -2.47 12.40
N ILE A 197 17.27 -2.25 13.54
CA ILE A 197 18.74 -2.19 13.63
C ILE A 197 19.38 -3.53 13.30
N SER A 198 18.79 -4.65 13.71
CA SER A 198 19.29 -5.99 13.40
C SER A 198 19.20 -6.31 11.90
N TYR A 199 18.14 -5.84 11.23
CA TYR A 199 17.95 -6.03 9.80
C TYR A 199 18.74 -5.06 8.93
N ALA A 200 19.06 -3.87 9.44
CA ALA A 200 19.70 -2.81 8.67
C ALA A 200 20.99 -3.22 7.95
N PRO A 201 21.96 -3.94 8.56
CA PRO A 201 23.18 -4.39 7.87
C PRO A 201 22.88 -5.33 6.71
N MET A 202 21.90 -6.23 6.87
CA MET A 202 21.56 -7.23 5.87
C MET A 202 20.91 -6.59 4.63
N ILE A 203 20.05 -5.58 4.83
CA ILE A 203 19.33 -4.92 3.74
C ILE A 203 20.22 -3.89 3.05
N SER A 204 21.03 -3.15 3.83
CA SER A 204 21.90 -2.08 3.29
C SER A 204 23.20 -2.59 2.67
N GLY A 205 23.57 -3.85 2.89
CA GLY A 205 24.90 -4.38 2.51
C GLY A 205 26.05 -3.79 3.32
N LYS A 206 25.80 -2.94 4.31
CA LYS A 206 26.81 -2.37 5.20
C LYS A 206 27.11 -3.34 6.34
N LYS A 207 28.39 -3.48 6.70
CA LYS A 207 28.77 -4.24 7.89
C LYS A 207 28.16 -3.57 9.13
N GLY A 208 27.34 -4.30 9.89
CA GLY A 208 26.85 -3.81 11.18
C GLY A 208 27.99 -3.55 12.14
N VAL A 209 27.85 -2.52 12.99
CA VAL A 209 28.74 -2.33 14.11
C VAL A 209 28.51 -3.50 15.08
N LYS A 210 29.60 -4.23 15.41
CA LYS A 210 29.59 -5.31 16.41
C LYS A 210 29.37 -4.75 17.80
#